data_864f838d07a8a9a61dc653f98f2bd607
#
_entry.id   864f838d07a8a9a61dc653f98f2bd607
#
_cell.length_a   1.000
_cell.length_b   1.000
_cell.length_c   1.000
_cell.angle_alpha   90.00
_cell.angle_beta   90.00
_cell.angle_gamma   90.00
#
_symmetry.space_group_name_H-M   'P 1'
#
loop_
_entity.id
_entity.type
_entity.pdbx_description
1 polymer ?
#
loop_
_entity_poly.entity_id
_entity_poly.type
_entity_poly.pdbx_seq_one_letter_code
_entity_poly.pdbx_strand_id
1 'polypeptide(L)'
;GERGKPADGVERRIHGAKVVPPLEATDYLRAFVQVARTLLEERPVLEALAKAHTLFEAIHPYRDGNGRVGRLLLNYLAIRQGLPPVVIKGLDPKDRRRYYEALERADRGLQGGFPSPTPKALREALDKGEWMPLALLLGESLLARLDKVVALALVRFADLKPLDEVAQDLGVSRPKLYVWVSRGRLVVYRPGGRERLLSHAWLFLGTREKPPVVPSELPPPRPGWQGRVVDLQRLLFHPDL
;
A
#
# COMPACT_ATOMS: atom_id res chain seq x y z
N GLY A 1 -11.70 -35.82 -6.06
CA GLY A 1 -12.23 -35.42 -7.35
C GLY A 1 -11.12 -34.89 -8.19
N GLU A 2 -10.76 -35.60 -9.28
CA GLU A 2 -9.78 -35.18 -10.29
C GLU A 2 -10.25 -33.88 -10.92
N ARG A 3 -9.55 -32.78 -10.63
CA ARG A 3 -9.69 -31.56 -11.41
C ARG A 3 -8.93 -31.73 -12.70
N GLY A 4 -9.69 -31.92 -13.82
CA GLY A 4 -9.16 -32.14 -15.14
C GLY A 4 -8.09 -31.13 -15.53
N LYS A 5 -7.05 -31.62 -16.20
CA LYS A 5 -6.08 -30.78 -16.89
C LYS A 5 -6.84 -29.96 -17.95
N PRO A 6 -6.67 -28.65 -18.03
CA PRO A 6 -7.19 -27.90 -19.17
C PRO A 6 -6.50 -28.44 -20.43
N ALA A 7 -7.29 -28.72 -21.46
CA ALA A 7 -6.77 -29.05 -22.77
C ALA A 7 -6.00 -27.84 -23.33
N ASP A 8 -4.92 -28.13 -24.07
CA ASP A 8 -4.12 -27.10 -24.74
C ASP A 8 -5.04 -26.23 -25.61
N GLY A 9 -5.01 -24.91 -25.40
CA GLY A 9 -5.83 -23.94 -26.12
C GLY A 9 -7.10 -23.48 -25.40
N VAL A 10 -7.43 -24.00 -24.22
CA VAL A 10 -8.58 -23.54 -23.43
C VAL A 10 -8.24 -22.28 -22.66
N GLU A 11 -9.04 -21.23 -22.87
CA GLU A 11 -8.97 -19.98 -22.15
C GLU A 11 -9.10 -20.23 -20.64
N ARG A 12 -8.03 -20.02 -19.88
CA ARG A 12 -8.00 -20.22 -18.43
C ARG A 12 -8.59 -19.00 -17.76
N ARG A 13 -9.65 -19.20 -16.96
CA ARG A 13 -10.29 -18.14 -16.16
C ARG A 13 -10.24 -18.46 -14.68
N ILE A 14 -9.93 -17.47 -13.85
CA ILE A 14 -9.96 -17.56 -12.39
C ILE A 14 -10.80 -16.40 -11.88
N HIS A 15 -11.88 -16.70 -11.18
CA HIS A 15 -12.90 -15.72 -10.76
C HIS A 15 -13.43 -14.84 -11.92
N GLY A 16 -13.53 -15.40 -13.13
CA GLY A 16 -13.98 -14.68 -14.32
C GLY A 16 -12.87 -13.97 -15.11
N ALA A 17 -11.70 -13.72 -14.50
CA ALA A 17 -10.57 -13.07 -15.17
C ALA A 17 -9.78 -14.07 -16.03
N LYS A 18 -9.32 -13.61 -17.18
CA LYS A 18 -8.40 -14.36 -18.05
C LYS A 18 -7.00 -14.37 -17.41
N VAL A 19 -6.33 -15.50 -17.47
CA VAL A 19 -4.96 -15.66 -17.01
C VAL A 19 -4.10 -16.23 -18.12
N VAL A 20 -2.78 -16.02 -18.03
CA VAL A 20 -1.82 -16.52 -19.02
C VAL A 20 -1.86 -18.06 -19.11
N PRO A 21 -1.80 -18.65 -20.32
CA PRO A 21 -1.64 -20.08 -20.47
C PRO A 21 -0.39 -20.59 -19.73
N PRO A 22 -0.45 -21.80 -19.10
CA PRO A 22 0.66 -22.28 -18.27
C PRO A 22 2.00 -22.40 -19.00
N LEU A 23 1.99 -22.73 -20.29
CA LEU A 23 3.22 -22.88 -21.10
C LEU A 23 3.94 -21.53 -21.32
N GLU A 24 3.20 -20.42 -21.33
CA GLU A 24 3.75 -19.10 -21.60
C GLU A 24 4.13 -18.35 -20.30
N ALA A 25 3.71 -18.85 -19.14
CA ALA A 25 3.85 -18.16 -17.86
C ALA A 25 5.32 -17.78 -17.54
N THR A 26 6.29 -18.56 -17.98
CA THR A 26 7.71 -18.28 -17.75
C THR A 26 8.18 -17.00 -18.42
N ASP A 27 7.77 -16.75 -19.67
CA ASP A 27 8.17 -15.56 -20.41
C ASP A 27 7.49 -14.33 -19.85
N TYR A 28 6.22 -14.44 -19.45
CA TYR A 28 5.52 -13.38 -18.74
C TYR A 28 6.13 -13.07 -17.38
N LEU A 29 6.61 -14.07 -16.63
CA LEU A 29 7.32 -13.83 -15.36
C LEU A 29 8.66 -13.10 -15.56
N ARG A 30 9.41 -13.44 -16.61
CA ARG A 30 10.64 -12.70 -16.95
C ARG A 30 10.35 -11.25 -17.28
N ALA A 31 9.32 -10.99 -18.10
CA ALA A 31 8.88 -9.65 -18.41
C ALA A 31 8.33 -8.91 -17.18
N PHE A 32 7.60 -9.60 -16.30
CA PHE A 32 7.09 -9.05 -15.03
C PHE A 32 8.21 -8.45 -14.17
N VAL A 33 9.33 -9.13 -14.00
CA VAL A 33 10.45 -8.62 -13.19
C VAL A 33 10.94 -7.28 -13.71
N GLN A 34 11.05 -7.14 -15.04
CA GLN A 34 11.47 -5.89 -15.67
C GLN A 34 10.40 -4.80 -15.52
N VAL A 35 9.13 -5.14 -15.75
CA VAL A 35 8.00 -4.21 -15.58
C VAL A 35 7.92 -3.69 -14.16
N ALA A 36 7.96 -4.59 -13.16
CA ALA A 36 7.87 -4.19 -11.75
C ALA A 36 9.01 -3.26 -11.34
N ARG A 37 10.24 -3.56 -11.80
CA ARG A 37 11.41 -2.70 -11.54
C ARG A 37 11.21 -1.32 -12.14
N THR A 38 10.85 -1.24 -13.42
CA THR A 38 10.65 0.03 -14.13
C THR A 38 9.51 0.85 -13.52
N LEU A 39 8.39 0.21 -13.15
CA LEU A 39 7.29 0.90 -12.47
C LEU A 39 7.73 1.54 -11.15
N LEU A 40 8.51 0.81 -10.32
CA LEU A 40 9.01 1.33 -9.05
C LEU A 40 10.06 2.43 -9.18
N GLU A 41 10.74 2.51 -10.31
CA GLU A 41 11.71 3.58 -10.63
C GLU A 41 11.02 4.83 -11.20
N GLU A 42 9.95 4.68 -12.00
CA GLU A 42 9.37 5.76 -12.82
C GLU A 42 8.01 6.28 -12.31
N ARG A 43 7.29 5.53 -11.49
CA ARG A 43 5.91 5.86 -11.08
C ARG A 43 5.78 6.10 -9.58
N PRO A 44 4.73 6.83 -9.15
CA PRO A 44 4.39 6.91 -7.73
C PRO A 44 4.26 5.50 -7.13
N VAL A 45 4.77 5.32 -5.91
CA VAL A 45 4.93 3.99 -5.31
C VAL A 45 3.63 3.18 -5.22
N LEU A 46 2.49 3.82 -4.90
CA LEU A 46 1.20 3.13 -4.80
C LEU A 46 0.69 2.68 -6.17
N GLU A 47 0.89 3.48 -7.22
CA GLU A 47 0.60 3.10 -8.60
C GLU A 47 1.47 1.91 -9.03
N ALA A 48 2.77 2.00 -8.79
CA ALA A 48 3.72 0.95 -9.14
C ALA A 48 3.38 -0.38 -8.46
N LEU A 49 3.08 -0.35 -7.15
CA LEU A 49 2.70 -1.52 -6.39
C LEU A 49 1.36 -2.12 -6.86
N ALA A 50 0.36 -1.28 -7.12
CA ALA A 50 -0.94 -1.72 -7.62
C ALA A 50 -0.80 -2.39 -9.00
N LYS A 51 -0.09 -1.79 -9.94
CA LYS A 51 0.14 -2.34 -11.29
C LYS A 51 0.98 -3.61 -11.27
N ALA A 52 2.05 -3.66 -10.47
CA ALA A 52 2.87 -4.86 -10.33
C ALA A 52 2.07 -6.02 -9.73
N HIS A 53 1.26 -5.76 -8.69
CA HIS A 53 0.41 -6.78 -8.09
C HIS A 53 -0.64 -7.29 -9.09
N THR A 54 -1.31 -6.38 -9.82
CA THR A 54 -2.27 -6.71 -10.87
C THR A 54 -1.65 -7.61 -11.94
N LEU A 55 -0.46 -7.26 -12.43
CA LEU A 55 0.21 -8.06 -13.46
C LEU A 55 0.54 -9.47 -12.96
N PHE A 56 1.05 -9.62 -11.73
CA PHE A 56 1.35 -10.94 -11.18
C PHE A 56 0.09 -11.80 -11.01
N GLU A 57 -0.99 -11.22 -10.46
CA GLU A 57 -2.26 -11.94 -10.30
C GLU A 57 -2.88 -12.34 -11.65
N ALA A 58 -2.69 -11.53 -12.70
CA ALA A 58 -3.15 -11.83 -14.04
C ALA A 58 -2.28 -12.90 -14.74
N ILE A 59 -0.97 -12.92 -14.55
CA ILE A 59 -0.09 -14.01 -15.06
C ILE A 59 -0.49 -15.35 -14.45
N HIS A 60 -0.77 -15.38 -13.16
CA HIS A 60 -1.28 -16.54 -12.42
C HIS A 60 -0.44 -17.82 -12.63
N PRO A 61 0.89 -17.81 -12.38
CA PRO A 61 1.82 -18.81 -12.88
C PRO A 61 1.67 -20.19 -12.21
N TYR A 62 1.09 -20.27 -11.03
CA TYR A 62 1.00 -21.51 -10.27
C TYR A 62 -0.38 -22.17 -10.39
N ARG A 63 -0.46 -23.47 -10.12
CA ARG A 63 -1.74 -24.20 -10.06
C ARG A 63 -2.58 -23.78 -8.85
N ASP A 64 -1.95 -23.46 -7.72
CA ASP A 64 -2.56 -22.96 -6.49
C ASP A 64 -1.59 -22.01 -5.80
N GLY A 65 -2.14 -21.17 -4.92
CA GLY A 65 -1.35 -20.26 -4.10
C GLY A 65 -0.97 -18.93 -4.74
N ASN A 66 -1.38 -18.64 -5.98
CA ASN A 66 -1.03 -17.38 -6.66
C ASN A 66 -1.33 -16.16 -5.82
N GLY A 67 -2.54 -16.04 -5.28
CA GLY A 67 -2.90 -14.91 -4.43
C GLY A 67 -2.09 -14.83 -3.12
N ARG A 68 -1.56 -15.94 -2.59
CA ARG A 68 -0.61 -15.93 -1.44
C ARG A 68 0.74 -15.40 -1.88
N VAL A 69 1.27 -15.93 -2.96
CA VAL A 69 2.56 -15.51 -3.52
C VAL A 69 2.48 -14.05 -3.99
N GLY A 70 1.40 -13.65 -4.69
CA GLY A 70 1.20 -12.28 -5.14
C GLY A 70 1.21 -11.27 -3.99
N ARG A 71 0.55 -11.57 -2.87
CA ARG A 71 0.59 -10.72 -1.67
C ARG A 71 1.96 -10.73 -0.96
N LEU A 72 2.68 -11.86 -0.95
CA LEU A 72 4.06 -11.90 -0.45
C LEU A 72 4.97 -11.04 -1.31
N LEU A 73 4.85 -11.16 -2.63
CA LEU A 73 5.62 -10.36 -3.58
C LEU A 73 5.30 -8.86 -3.48
N LEU A 74 4.01 -8.51 -3.36
CA LEU A 74 3.59 -7.13 -3.09
C LEU A 74 4.27 -6.58 -1.83
N ASN A 75 4.26 -7.35 -0.74
CA ASN A 75 4.92 -6.95 0.50
C ASN A 75 6.45 -6.86 0.36
N TYR A 76 7.06 -7.76 -0.38
CA TYR A 76 8.48 -7.67 -0.70
C TYR A 76 8.81 -6.37 -1.44
N LEU A 77 8.02 -6.02 -2.46
CA LEU A 77 8.20 -4.78 -3.22
C LEU A 77 7.97 -3.53 -2.34
N ALA A 78 6.94 -3.53 -1.49
CA ALA A 78 6.66 -2.44 -0.55
C ALA A 78 7.84 -2.24 0.42
N ILE A 79 8.34 -3.31 1.05
CA ILE A 79 9.47 -3.26 1.98
C ILE A 79 10.75 -2.77 1.27
N ARG A 80 10.97 -3.18 0.02
CA ARG A 80 12.10 -2.67 -0.80
C ARG A 80 12.02 -1.17 -1.04
N GLN A 81 10.82 -0.59 -1.02
CA GLN A 81 10.60 0.87 -1.10
C GLN A 81 10.61 1.55 0.27
N GLY A 82 10.97 0.84 1.34
CA GLY A 82 11.01 1.38 2.70
C GLY A 82 9.63 1.50 3.35
N LEU A 83 8.59 0.89 2.78
CA LEU A 83 7.23 0.89 3.32
C LEU A 83 7.01 -0.27 4.29
N PRO A 84 6.14 -0.11 5.29
CA PRO A 84 5.71 -1.24 6.12
C PRO A 84 4.88 -2.24 5.30
N PRO A 85 4.74 -3.49 5.77
CA PRO A 85 3.91 -4.49 5.11
C PRO A 85 2.46 -4.04 4.97
N VAL A 86 1.82 -4.41 3.86
CA VAL A 86 0.42 -4.10 3.55
C VAL A 86 -0.49 -5.32 3.68
N VAL A 87 -1.75 -5.11 4.07
CA VAL A 87 -2.80 -6.13 4.08
C VAL A 87 -4.00 -5.60 3.29
N ILE A 88 -4.16 -6.07 2.06
CA ILE A 88 -5.20 -5.60 1.14
C ILE A 88 -6.42 -6.51 1.04
N LYS A 89 -6.26 -7.77 1.45
CA LYS A 89 -7.35 -8.75 1.48
C LYS A 89 -7.65 -9.10 2.93
N GLY A 90 -8.65 -8.45 3.51
CA GLY A 90 -9.11 -8.71 4.87
C GLY A 90 -9.77 -10.09 5.03
N LEU A 91 -10.10 -10.44 6.27
CA LEU A 91 -10.85 -11.65 6.61
C LEU A 91 -12.36 -11.47 6.36
N ASP A 92 -12.85 -10.24 6.46
CA ASP A 92 -14.26 -9.90 6.24
C ASP A 92 -14.63 -10.11 4.75
N PRO A 93 -15.83 -10.68 4.47
CA PRO A 93 -16.32 -10.82 3.10
C PRO A 93 -16.41 -9.50 2.32
N LYS A 94 -16.70 -8.37 2.98
CA LYS A 94 -16.74 -7.04 2.35
C LYS A 94 -15.37 -6.60 1.87
N ASP A 95 -14.33 -6.78 2.71
CA ASP A 95 -12.96 -6.43 2.34
C ASP A 95 -12.47 -7.27 1.17
N ARG A 96 -12.82 -8.58 1.18
CA ARG A 96 -12.48 -9.47 0.05
C ARG A 96 -13.14 -9.01 -1.24
N ARG A 97 -14.41 -8.59 -1.18
CA ARG A 97 -15.14 -8.10 -2.36
C ARG A 97 -14.48 -6.83 -2.90
N ARG A 98 -14.23 -5.84 -2.04
CA ARG A 98 -13.53 -4.60 -2.42
C ARG A 98 -12.19 -4.90 -3.11
N TYR A 99 -11.42 -5.83 -2.56
CA TYR A 99 -10.14 -6.22 -3.16
C TYR A 99 -10.32 -6.85 -4.55
N TYR A 100 -11.24 -7.79 -4.72
CA TYR A 100 -11.46 -8.42 -6.02
C TYR A 100 -12.02 -7.46 -7.05
N GLU A 101 -12.97 -6.59 -6.68
CA GLU A 101 -13.50 -5.54 -7.55
C GLU A 101 -12.40 -4.55 -7.99
N ALA A 102 -11.52 -4.16 -7.07
CA ALA A 102 -10.40 -3.29 -7.39
C ALA A 102 -9.38 -3.96 -8.32
N LEU A 103 -9.12 -5.25 -8.11
CA LEU A 103 -8.21 -6.03 -8.96
C LEU A 103 -8.79 -6.23 -10.38
N GLU A 104 -10.09 -6.56 -10.48
CA GLU A 104 -10.80 -6.72 -11.76
C GLU A 104 -10.83 -5.42 -12.57
N ARG A 105 -10.92 -4.27 -11.91
CA ARG A 105 -10.80 -2.96 -12.57
C ARG A 105 -9.39 -2.69 -13.05
N ALA A 106 -8.40 -3.04 -12.24
CA ALA A 106 -7.00 -2.80 -12.57
C ALA A 106 -6.50 -3.67 -13.72
N ASP A 107 -7.04 -4.89 -13.90
CA ASP A 107 -6.62 -5.81 -14.97
C ASP A 107 -7.39 -5.65 -16.28
N ARG A 108 -8.33 -4.71 -16.39
CA ARG A 108 -9.15 -4.49 -17.60
C ARG A 108 -8.34 -4.41 -18.90
N GLY A 109 -7.18 -3.77 -18.85
CA GLY A 109 -6.31 -3.67 -20.02
C GLY A 109 -5.68 -5.01 -20.44
N LEU A 110 -5.75 -6.04 -19.58
CA LEU A 110 -5.26 -7.40 -19.84
C LEU A 110 -6.39 -8.36 -20.25
N GLN A 111 -7.66 -7.99 -20.02
CA GLN A 111 -8.82 -8.88 -20.22
C GLN A 111 -9.19 -9.13 -21.69
N GLY A 112 -8.85 -8.21 -22.60
CA GLY A 112 -9.11 -8.33 -24.04
C GLY A 112 -8.25 -9.35 -24.79
N GLY A 113 -7.34 -9.98 -24.09
CA GLY A 113 -6.29 -10.88 -24.54
C GLY A 113 -4.96 -10.42 -23.94
N PHE A 114 -4.14 -11.35 -23.51
CA PHE A 114 -2.83 -10.98 -22.99
C PHE A 114 -1.97 -10.39 -24.12
N PRO A 115 -1.34 -9.21 -23.88
CA PRO A 115 -0.38 -8.67 -24.84
C PRO A 115 0.87 -9.57 -24.90
N SER A 116 1.74 -9.36 -25.89
CA SER A 116 3.00 -10.09 -25.94
C SER A 116 3.81 -9.95 -24.64
N PRO A 117 4.60 -10.98 -24.22
CA PRO A 117 5.37 -10.96 -22.98
C PRO A 117 6.59 -10.01 -23.06
N THR A 118 6.36 -8.78 -23.46
CA THR A 118 7.37 -7.71 -23.52
C THR A 118 7.07 -6.65 -22.48
N PRO A 119 8.08 -6.06 -21.82
CA PRO A 119 7.86 -5.02 -20.81
C PRO A 119 7.03 -3.85 -21.33
N LYS A 120 7.25 -3.44 -22.58
CA LYS A 120 6.51 -2.34 -23.22
C LYS A 120 5.02 -2.67 -23.36
N ALA A 121 4.70 -3.80 -23.96
CA ALA A 121 3.30 -4.19 -24.21
C ALA A 121 2.52 -4.41 -22.92
N LEU A 122 3.16 -4.99 -21.89
CA LEU A 122 2.55 -5.20 -20.58
C LEU A 122 2.29 -3.87 -19.86
N ARG A 123 3.21 -2.90 -19.91
CA ARG A 123 3.01 -1.57 -19.31
C ARG A 123 1.87 -0.83 -19.99
N GLU A 124 1.84 -0.81 -21.33
CA GLU A 124 0.76 -0.18 -22.11
C GLU A 124 -0.61 -0.79 -21.80
N ALA A 125 -0.67 -2.10 -21.55
CA ALA A 125 -1.90 -2.76 -21.13
C ALA A 125 -2.30 -2.37 -19.69
N LEU A 126 -1.36 -2.33 -18.75
CA LEU A 126 -1.61 -1.90 -17.37
C LEU A 126 -2.08 -0.44 -17.30
N ASP A 127 -1.57 0.44 -18.17
CA ASP A 127 -1.98 1.84 -18.23
C ASP A 127 -3.43 2.02 -18.73
N LYS A 128 -4.02 1.02 -19.37
CA LYS A 128 -5.45 1.01 -19.77
C LYS A 128 -6.38 0.53 -18.64
N GLY A 129 -5.85 -0.05 -17.59
CA GLY A 129 -6.61 -0.51 -16.44
C GLY A 129 -6.90 0.61 -15.42
N GLU A 130 -7.96 0.45 -14.64
CA GLU A 130 -8.29 1.37 -13.55
C GLU A 130 -7.56 0.95 -12.25
N TRP A 131 -6.29 1.23 -12.16
CA TRP A 131 -5.44 0.83 -11.01
C TRP A 131 -5.70 1.63 -9.72
N MET A 132 -6.29 2.82 -9.80
CA MET A 132 -6.51 3.72 -8.66
C MET A 132 -7.29 3.08 -7.49
N PRO A 133 -8.39 2.33 -7.69
CA PRO A 133 -9.09 1.67 -6.59
C PRO A 133 -8.20 0.71 -5.79
N LEU A 134 -7.30 -0.01 -6.46
CA LEU A 134 -6.36 -0.91 -5.80
C LEU A 134 -5.27 -0.12 -5.06
N ALA A 135 -4.77 0.97 -5.65
CA ALA A 135 -3.82 1.88 -5.00
C ALA A 135 -4.40 2.52 -3.73
N LEU A 136 -5.69 2.88 -3.74
CA LEU A 136 -6.39 3.40 -2.54
C LEU A 136 -6.47 2.35 -1.43
N LEU A 137 -6.76 1.08 -1.73
CA LEU A 137 -6.73 0.00 -0.75
C LEU A 137 -5.33 -0.19 -0.13
N LEU A 138 -4.28 -0.09 -0.96
CA LEU A 138 -2.89 -0.10 -0.48
C LEU A 138 -2.63 1.09 0.44
N GLY A 139 -3.05 2.29 0.06
CA GLY A 139 -2.92 3.50 0.86
C GLY A 139 -3.62 3.40 2.20
N GLU A 140 -4.87 2.95 2.23
CA GLU A 140 -5.64 2.72 3.47
C GLU A 140 -4.91 1.75 4.42
N SER A 141 -4.39 0.65 3.87
CA SER A 141 -3.62 -0.33 4.66
C SER A 141 -2.30 0.24 5.18
N LEU A 142 -1.61 1.05 4.39
CA LEU A 142 -0.34 1.67 4.75
C LEU A 142 -0.52 2.73 5.82
N LEU A 143 -1.52 3.62 5.71
CA LEU A 143 -1.77 4.70 6.65
C LEU A 143 -1.86 4.18 8.09
N ALA A 144 -2.69 3.14 8.33
CA ALA A 144 -2.84 2.57 9.66
C ALA A 144 -1.55 2.00 10.25
N ARG A 145 -0.60 1.61 9.41
CA ARG A 145 0.71 1.07 9.82
C ARG A 145 1.76 2.16 9.96
N LEU A 146 1.77 3.12 9.05
CA LEU A 146 2.65 4.29 9.12
C LEU A 146 2.39 5.07 10.38
N ASP A 147 1.12 5.26 10.77
CA ASP A 147 0.74 5.89 12.03
C ASP A 147 1.40 5.18 13.23
N LYS A 148 1.39 3.84 13.24
CA LYS A 148 2.07 3.05 14.29
C LYS A 148 3.58 3.20 14.25
N VAL A 149 4.18 3.14 13.06
CA VAL A 149 5.63 3.29 12.89
C VAL A 149 6.08 4.67 13.32
N VAL A 150 5.35 5.72 12.93
CA VAL A 150 5.64 7.11 13.33
C VAL A 150 5.48 7.27 14.84
N ALA A 151 4.39 6.73 15.43
CA ALA A 151 4.19 6.77 16.88
C ALA A 151 5.34 6.07 17.63
N LEU A 152 5.77 4.87 17.17
CA LEU A 152 6.90 4.15 17.76
C LEU A 152 8.22 4.90 17.58
N ALA A 153 8.45 5.52 16.44
CA ALA A 153 9.63 6.35 16.20
C ALA A 153 9.65 7.56 17.14
N LEU A 154 8.50 8.22 17.33
CA LEU A 154 8.37 9.36 18.26
C LEU A 154 8.58 8.93 19.71
N VAL A 155 8.11 7.75 20.13
CA VAL A 155 8.42 7.19 21.47
C VAL A 155 9.92 7.04 21.65
N ARG A 156 10.65 6.66 20.62
CA ARG A 156 12.06 6.32 20.69
C ARG A 156 12.99 7.52 20.48
N PHE A 157 12.60 8.48 19.67
CA PHE A 157 13.48 9.56 19.20
C PHE A 157 13.01 10.97 19.56
N ALA A 158 11.73 11.15 19.86
CA ALA A 158 11.18 12.39 20.37
C ALA A 158 10.22 12.05 21.49
N ASP A 159 10.15 12.89 22.52
CA ASP A 159 9.24 12.62 23.64
C ASP A 159 7.79 12.78 23.21
N LEU A 160 7.03 11.68 23.25
CA LEU A 160 5.57 11.79 23.19
C LEU A 160 5.06 12.57 24.40
N LYS A 161 4.24 13.56 24.14
CA LYS A 161 3.71 14.46 25.14
C LYS A 161 2.30 14.06 25.60
N PRO A 162 1.91 14.38 26.85
CA PRO A 162 0.52 14.33 27.26
C PRO A 162 -0.37 15.17 26.35
N LEU A 163 -1.66 14.75 26.20
CA LEU A 163 -2.58 15.44 25.28
C LEU A 163 -2.79 16.92 25.63
N ASP A 164 -2.61 17.31 26.89
CA ASP A 164 -2.73 18.72 27.31
C ASP A 164 -1.63 19.59 26.71
N GLU A 165 -0.41 19.07 26.65
CA GLU A 165 0.73 19.74 26.02
C GLU A 165 0.59 19.76 24.49
N VAL A 166 0.11 18.65 23.91
CA VAL A 166 -0.19 18.59 22.46
C VAL A 166 -1.28 19.58 22.07
N ALA A 167 -2.28 19.80 22.93
CA ALA A 167 -3.31 20.81 22.70
C ALA A 167 -2.71 22.22 22.65
N GLN A 168 -1.76 22.53 23.54
CA GLN A 168 -1.02 23.80 23.53
C GLN A 168 -0.16 23.94 22.26
N ASP A 169 0.60 22.90 21.89
CA ASP A 169 1.43 22.88 20.69
C ASP A 169 0.59 23.13 19.41
N LEU A 170 -0.63 22.61 19.36
CA LEU A 170 -1.55 22.75 18.23
C LEU A 170 -2.46 24.00 18.33
N GLY A 171 -2.36 24.78 19.41
CA GLY A 171 -3.18 25.97 19.61
C GLY A 171 -4.68 25.69 19.72
N VAL A 172 -5.07 24.55 20.30
CA VAL A 172 -6.48 24.13 20.42
C VAL A 172 -6.89 23.81 21.85
N SER A 173 -8.20 23.89 22.13
CA SER A 173 -8.71 23.47 23.43
C SER A 173 -8.68 21.94 23.61
N ARG A 174 -8.50 21.48 24.84
CA ARG A 174 -8.52 20.05 25.20
C ARG A 174 -9.77 19.30 24.69
N PRO A 175 -11.00 19.79 24.84
CA PRO A 175 -12.18 19.14 24.28
C PRO A 175 -12.11 18.95 22.77
N LYS A 176 -11.61 19.95 22.03
CA LYS A 176 -11.44 19.88 20.58
C LYS A 176 -10.43 18.80 20.20
N LEU A 177 -9.34 18.66 20.96
CA LEU A 177 -8.34 17.61 20.74
C LEU A 177 -8.94 16.22 20.91
N TYR A 178 -9.75 15.96 21.96
CA TYR A 178 -10.42 14.68 22.15
C TYR A 178 -11.41 14.34 21.03
N VAL A 179 -12.09 15.34 20.46
CA VAL A 179 -12.91 15.15 19.24
C VAL A 179 -12.04 14.73 18.06
N TRP A 180 -10.84 15.26 17.93
CA TRP A 180 -9.92 14.84 16.89
C TRP A 180 -9.41 13.41 17.09
N VAL A 181 -9.12 13.02 18.32
CA VAL A 181 -8.77 11.63 18.65
C VAL A 181 -9.92 10.68 18.29
N SER A 182 -11.15 10.97 18.70
CA SER A 182 -12.32 10.13 18.42
C SER A 182 -12.66 10.02 16.94
N ARG A 183 -12.31 11.04 16.15
CA ARG A 183 -12.50 11.07 14.69
C ARG A 183 -11.29 10.54 13.90
N GLY A 184 -10.28 9.98 14.58
CA GLY A 184 -9.06 9.49 13.95
C GLY A 184 -8.19 10.55 13.27
N ARG A 185 -8.36 11.84 13.64
CA ARG A 185 -7.59 12.96 13.11
C ARG A 185 -6.28 13.21 13.85
N LEU A 186 -6.14 12.70 15.05
CA LEU A 186 -4.92 12.70 15.83
C LEU A 186 -4.61 11.28 16.25
N VAL A 187 -3.44 10.79 15.89
CA VAL A 187 -2.98 9.47 16.32
C VAL A 187 -2.47 9.57 17.74
N VAL A 188 -2.93 8.68 18.60
CA VAL A 188 -2.55 8.63 20.01
C VAL A 188 -1.91 7.29 20.34
N TYR A 189 -0.96 7.32 21.26
CA TYR A 189 -0.29 6.17 21.82
C TYR A 189 -0.73 5.95 23.27
N ARG A 190 -1.05 4.70 23.62
CA ARG A 190 -1.35 4.31 25.00
C ARG A 190 -0.24 3.38 25.50
N PRO A 191 0.69 3.86 26.32
CA PRO A 191 1.76 3.02 26.83
C PRO A 191 1.19 2.01 27.83
N GLY A 192 1.44 0.71 27.58
CA GLY A 192 1.24 -0.45 28.43
C GLY A 192 0.27 -0.33 29.62
N GLY A 193 -1.05 -0.36 29.36
CA GLY A 193 -2.08 -0.41 30.39
C GLY A 193 -2.31 0.88 31.20
N ARG A 194 -1.62 1.97 30.92
CA ARG A 194 -1.85 3.27 31.56
C ARG A 194 -3.02 3.99 30.91
N GLU A 195 -3.86 4.67 31.70
CA GLU A 195 -4.99 5.46 31.19
C GLU A 195 -4.55 6.67 30.36
N ARG A 196 -3.33 7.13 30.56
CA ARG A 196 -2.81 8.36 29.97
C ARG A 196 -2.48 8.19 28.49
N LEU A 197 -3.16 8.92 27.62
CA LEU A 197 -2.88 8.99 26.21
C LEU A 197 -1.72 9.98 25.97
N LEU A 198 -0.80 9.57 25.10
CA LEU A 198 0.33 10.37 24.63
C LEU A 198 0.19 10.60 23.12
N SER A 199 0.67 11.73 22.62
CA SER A 199 0.71 12.07 21.22
C SER A 199 1.82 13.07 20.91
N HIS A 200 1.86 13.53 19.69
CA HIS A 200 2.73 14.62 19.24
C HIS A 200 2.00 15.44 18.18
N ALA A 201 2.30 16.73 18.08
CA ALA A 201 1.68 17.60 17.09
C ALA A 201 1.84 17.12 15.65
N TRP A 202 2.94 16.42 15.34
CA TRP A 202 3.20 15.80 14.04
C TRP A 202 2.27 14.62 13.70
N LEU A 203 1.59 14.04 14.69
CA LEU A 203 0.62 12.97 14.51
C LEU A 203 -0.79 13.48 14.19
N PHE A 204 -0.92 14.78 13.98
CA PHE A 204 -2.18 15.38 13.54
C PHE A 204 -2.33 15.25 12.02
N LEU A 205 -3.33 14.47 11.59
CA LEU A 205 -3.59 14.17 10.17
C LEU A 205 -4.32 15.31 9.42
N GLY A 206 -4.58 16.41 10.11
CA GLY A 206 -5.21 17.59 9.51
C GLY A 206 -6.71 17.47 9.25
N THR A 207 -7.24 18.52 8.64
CA THR A 207 -8.57 18.53 8.01
C THR A 207 -8.34 18.59 6.50
N ARG A 208 -9.30 18.15 5.69
CA ARG A 208 -9.23 18.25 4.21
C ARG A 208 -8.92 19.68 3.70
N GLU A 209 -9.16 20.69 4.53
CA GLU A 209 -9.03 22.11 4.16
C GLU A 209 -7.64 22.71 4.47
N LYS A 210 -6.87 22.09 5.37
CA LYS A 210 -5.50 22.55 5.70
C LYS A 210 -4.61 21.34 5.95
N PRO A 211 -3.59 21.13 5.13
CA PRO A 211 -2.59 20.12 5.42
C PRO A 211 -1.94 20.43 6.78
N PRO A 212 -1.54 19.41 7.55
CA PRO A 212 -0.82 19.63 8.79
C PRO A 212 0.45 20.43 8.46
N VAL A 213 0.77 21.40 9.33
CA VAL A 213 2.08 22.05 9.28
C VAL A 213 3.09 20.99 9.66
N VAL A 214 3.71 20.39 8.64
CA VAL A 214 4.85 19.48 8.85
C VAL A 214 6.03 20.39 9.10
N PRO A 215 6.74 20.25 10.24
CA PRO A 215 7.97 20.97 10.45
C PRO A 215 8.91 20.70 9.28
N SER A 216 9.53 21.72 8.73
CA SER A 216 10.45 21.64 7.60
C SER A 216 11.69 20.78 7.88
N GLU A 217 11.93 20.46 9.15
CA GLU A 217 13.07 19.68 9.58
C GLU A 217 12.63 18.57 10.53
N LEU A 218 12.91 17.32 10.15
CA LEU A 218 12.87 16.20 11.08
C LEU A 218 14.03 16.36 12.07
N PRO A 219 13.82 16.04 13.37
CA PRO A 219 14.93 16.06 14.31
C PRO A 219 16.04 15.15 13.80
N PRO A 220 17.31 15.55 13.95
CA PRO A 220 18.43 14.74 13.50
C PRO A 220 18.39 13.37 14.18
N PRO A 221 18.70 12.28 13.47
CA PRO A 221 18.76 10.97 14.06
C PRO A 221 19.78 10.94 15.21
N ARG A 222 19.47 10.20 16.27
CA ARG A 222 20.42 10.04 17.40
C ARG A 222 21.75 9.46 16.90
N PRO A 223 22.89 9.89 17.46
CA PRO A 223 24.19 9.35 17.08
C PRO A 223 24.21 7.82 17.15
N GLY A 224 24.69 7.16 16.10
CA GLY A 224 24.77 5.69 16.00
C GLY A 224 23.63 5.01 15.23
N TRP A 225 22.62 5.75 14.73
CA TRP A 225 21.59 5.17 13.88
C TRP A 225 22.00 5.17 12.40
N GLN A 226 22.11 3.97 11.80
CA GLN A 226 22.45 3.78 10.39
C GLN A 226 21.22 3.37 9.55
N GLY A 227 20.06 3.93 9.82
CA GLY A 227 18.84 3.64 9.06
C GLY A 227 18.67 4.55 7.84
N ARG A 228 18.07 4.05 6.77
CA ARG A 228 17.59 4.89 5.66
C ARG A 228 16.52 5.84 6.18
N VAL A 229 16.69 7.13 5.94
CA VAL A 229 15.63 8.13 6.13
C VAL A 229 14.57 7.86 5.06
N VAL A 230 13.39 7.42 5.48
CA VAL A 230 12.22 7.36 4.60
C VAL A 230 11.71 8.79 4.47
N ASP A 231 11.72 9.33 3.26
CA ASP A 231 11.16 10.66 2.99
C ASP A 231 9.63 10.56 3.08
N LEU A 232 9.11 10.77 4.29
CA LEU A 232 7.68 10.76 4.58
C LEU A 232 6.92 11.88 3.83
N GLN A 233 7.60 12.97 3.45
CA GLN A 233 6.98 14.05 2.69
C GLN A 233 6.57 13.59 1.30
N ARG A 234 7.37 12.74 0.63
CA ARG A 234 7.00 12.16 -0.67
C ARG A 234 5.83 11.18 -0.61
N LEU A 235 5.59 10.57 0.55
CA LEU A 235 4.51 9.59 0.74
C LEU A 235 3.17 10.23 1.14
N LEU A 236 3.22 11.35 1.87
CA LEU A 236 2.03 11.98 2.47
C LEU A 236 1.46 13.12 1.63
N PHE A 237 2.23 13.70 0.73
CA PHE A 237 1.87 14.96 0.07
C PHE A 237 2.02 14.92 -1.45
N HIS A 238 1.66 13.82 -2.10
CA HIS A 238 1.45 13.89 -3.55
C HIS A 238 0.15 14.66 -3.80
N PRO A 239 0.18 15.76 -4.59
CA PRO A 239 -0.99 16.63 -4.80
C PRO A 239 -2.19 15.95 -5.49
N ASP A 240 -2.02 14.73 -6.01
CA ASP A 240 -3.01 13.99 -6.81
C ASP A 240 -3.60 12.76 -6.07
N LEU A 241 -3.40 12.63 -4.75
CA LEU A 241 -4.03 11.61 -3.91
C LEU A 241 -5.09 12.18 -2.98
#